data_33333224ab4b293b9312a333880a6c57
#
_entry.id   33333224ab4b293b9312a333880a6c57
#
_cell.length_a   1.000
_cell.length_b   1.000
_cell.length_c   1.000
_cell.angle_alpha   90.00
_cell.angle_beta   90.00
_cell.angle_gamma   90.00
#
_symmetry.space_group_name_H-M   'P 1'
#
loop_
_entity.id
_entity.type
_entity.pdbx_description
1 polymer ?
#
loop_
_entity_poly.entity_id
_entity_poly.type
_entity_poly.pdbx_seq_one_letter_code
_entity_poly.pdbx_strand_id
1 'polypeptide(L)'
;MNHNRSTLNELMADISRKDVERLVKRRSPIKEADLTAMNLEKFNFEGAIFTKCKFTGSTFIGSDFAFSRFEECILDDCEMYGSHMQESSFIECDLSKSDLRDCVLIEVNFRQSILHSVDFSGSFIKDSVLLNVKGDLCDFSFTSLSSANFSGAKMHVCDFTACRSGDLKAADADFTGSEFIGAHLDSSLLQGTILNFCNFSEASLQECDLSRARLLSATMNNARLNTSILNEVLLMDAKAGGTELNDVNLDNANLTKADFSKSIFNGSSMNGVLDQDTIYDGAKLEGVIR
;
A
#
# COMPACT_ATOMS: atom_id res chain seq x y z
N MET A 1 -4.82 -23.80 44.05
CA MET A 1 -5.17 -23.00 42.86
C MET A 1 -4.09 -23.04 41.75
N ASN A 2 -3.22 -24.06 41.68
CA ASN A 2 -2.13 -24.14 40.68
C ASN A 2 -2.26 -25.29 39.67
N HIS A 3 -3.37 -26.05 39.70
CA HIS A 3 -3.53 -27.21 38.76
C HIS A 3 -4.12 -26.84 37.39
N ASN A 4 -4.74 -25.64 37.26
CA ASN A 4 -5.39 -25.26 35.98
C ASN A 4 -4.46 -24.53 34.97
N ARG A 5 -3.26 -24.09 35.38
CA ARG A 5 -2.31 -23.46 34.46
C ARG A 5 -1.43 -24.47 33.69
N SER A 6 -1.07 -25.59 34.32
CA SER A 6 -0.27 -26.62 33.65
C SER A 6 -1.07 -27.38 32.57
N THR A 7 -2.33 -27.64 32.78
CA THR A 7 -3.21 -28.32 31.81
C THR A 7 -3.56 -27.47 30.59
N LEU A 8 -3.59 -26.14 30.71
CA LEU A 8 -3.76 -25.23 29.55
C LEU A 8 -2.49 -25.16 28.68
N ASN A 9 -1.31 -25.14 29.28
CA ASN A 9 -0.04 -25.12 28.54
C ASN A 9 0.29 -26.47 27.87
N GLU A 10 -0.11 -27.59 28.45
CA GLU A 10 0.03 -28.92 27.85
C GLU A 10 -0.99 -29.19 26.73
N LEU A 11 -2.15 -28.52 26.74
CA LEU A 11 -3.16 -28.58 25.66
C LEU A 11 -2.81 -27.73 24.42
N MET A 12 -1.80 -26.86 24.53
CA MET A 12 -1.39 -25.94 23.43
C MET A 12 -0.25 -26.49 22.59
N ALA A 13 0.39 -27.62 22.96
CA ALA A 13 1.58 -28.13 22.26
C ALA A 13 1.30 -28.87 20.93
N ASP A 14 0.05 -29.35 20.71
CA ASP A 14 -0.34 -30.10 19.50
C ASP A 14 -1.81 -29.82 19.10
N ILE A 15 -2.17 -28.58 18.85
CA ILE A 15 -3.52 -28.22 18.40
C ILE A 15 -3.75 -28.72 16.97
N SER A 16 -4.73 -29.58 16.75
CA SER A 16 -5.05 -30.10 15.42
C SER A 16 -6.01 -29.20 14.64
N ARG A 17 -6.08 -29.37 13.31
CA ARG A 17 -7.08 -28.69 12.46
C ARG A 17 -8.52 -28.84 13.00
N LYS A 18 -8.87 -30.03 13.50
CA LYS A 18 -10.20 -30.28 14.10
C LYS A 18 -10.44 -29.51 15.40
N ASP A 19 -9.38 -29.29 16.18
CA ASP A 19 -9.47 -28.46 17.38
C ASP A 19 -9.67 -27.00 17.05
N VAL A 20 -8.93 -26.48 16.04
CA VAL A 20 -9.15 -25.13 15.52
C VAL A 20 -10.59 -24.99 15.03
N GLU A 21 -11.09 -25.94 14.24
CA GLU A 21 -12.47 -25.92 13.74
C GLU A 21 -13.49 -25.88 14.88
N ARG A 22 -13.30 -26.68 15.92
CA ARG A 22 -14.17 -26.72 17.10
C ARG A 22 -14.16 -25.39 17.85
N LEU A 23 -12.98 -24.79 18.04
CA LEU A 23 -12.83 -23.53 18.76
C LEU A 23 -13.44 -22.35 17.97
N VAL A 24 -13.19 -22.28 16.66
CA VAL A 24 -13.78 -21.27 15.77
C VAL A 24 -15.30 -21.38 15.77
N LYS A 25 -15.87 -22.57 15.57
CA LYS A 25 -17.33 -22.79 15.63
C LYS A 25 -17.96 -22.35 16.96
N ARG A 26 -17.22 -22.44 18.05
CA ARG A 26 -17.65 -21.98 19.38
C ARG A 26 -17.41 -20.49 19.62
N ARG A 27 -16.81 -19.79 18.65
CA ARG A 27 -16.34 -18.41 18.81
C ARG A 27 -15.44 -18.23 20.03
N SER A 28 -14.67 -19.25 20.36
CA SER A 28 -13.72 -19.22 21.47
C SER A 28 -12.41 -18.63 21.00
N PRO A 29 -11.89 -17.56 21.63
CA PRO A 29 -10.60 -16.98 21.25
C PRO A 29 -9.46 -18.00 21.38
N ILE A 30 -8.58 -18.05 20.39
CA ILE A 30 -7.39 -18.90 20.37
C ILE A 30 -6.19 -17.99 20.67
N LYS A 31 -5.40 -18.35 21.66
CA LYS A 31 -4.27 -17.54 22.13
C LYS A 31 -3.01 -18.35 22.24
N GLU A 32 -1.88 -17.72 21.84
CA GLU A 32 -0.53 -18.26 22.01
C GLU A 32 -0.35 -19.69 21.45
N ALA A 33 -1.16 -20.06 20.46
CA ALA A 33 -1.10 -21.37 19.82
C ALA A 33 -0.06 -21.39 18.70
N ASP A 34 0.67 -22.50 18.62
CA ASP A 34 1.54 -22.79 17.47
C ASP A 34 0.75 -23.62 16.44
N LEU A 35 0.47 -23.01 15.29
CA LEU A 35 -0.29 -23.55 14.17
C LEU A 35 0.59 -23.59 12.90
N THR A 36 1.91 -23.63 13.09
CA THR A 36 2.90 -23.62 12.01
C THR A 36 2.68 -24.77 11.04
N ALA A 37 2.84 -24.50 9.73
CA ALA A 37 2.73 -25.44 8.62
C ALA A 37 1.40 -26.24 8.60
N MET A 38 0.33 -25.64 9.12
CA MET A 38 -0.98 -26.29 9.14
C MET A 38 -1.70 -26.11 7.81
N ASN A 39 -2.28 -27.19 7.29
CA ASN A 39 -3.19 -27.10 6.16
C ASN A 39 -4.58 -26.66 6.62
N LEU A 40 -4.94 -25.41 6.28
CA LEU A 40 -6.21 -24.78 6.63
C LEU A 40 -6.95 -24.28 5.37
N GLU A 41 -6.69 -24.92 4.22
CA GLU A 41 -7.37 -24.61 2.96
C GLU A 41 -8.90 -24.69 3.08
N LYS A 42 -9.59 -23.75 2.46
CA LYS A 42 -11.07 -23.66 2.40
C LYS A 42 -11.70 -23.71 3.79
N PHE A 43 -10.98 -23.22 4.78
CA PHE A 43 -11.46 -23.20 6.16
C PHE A 43 -12.31 -21.93 6.38
N ASN A 44 -13.35 -22.07 7.20
CA ASN A 44 -14.16 -20.93 7.61
C ASN A 44 -13.66 -20.38 8.95
N PHE A 45 -13.02 -19.17 8.90
CA PHE A 45 -12.56 -18.40 10.05
C PHE A 45 -13.50 -17.24 10.38
N GLU A 46 -14.70 -17.19 9.80
CA GLU A 46 -15.62 -16.06 9.99
C GLU A 46 -15.79 -15.72 11.49
N GLY A 47 -15.42 -14.47 11.83
CA GLY A 47 -15.49 -13.97 13.21
C GLY A 47 -14.54 -14.67 14.20
N ALA A 48 -13.56 -15.43 13.73
CA ALA A 48 -12.55 -16.06 14.60
C ALA A 48 -11.64 -15.01 15.25
N ILE A 49 -11.14 -15.29 16.44
CA ILE A 49 -10.24 -14.40 17.19
C ILE A 49 -8.96 -15.16 17.53
N PHE A 50 -7.83 -14.65 17.03
CA PHE A 50 -6.50 -15.17 17.31
C PHE A 50 -5.63 -14.08 17.94
N THR A 51 -4.94 -14.39 19.01
CA THR A 51 -4.01 -13.46 19.68
C THR A 51 -2.68 -14.15 19.93
N LYS A 52 -1.58 -13.57 19.45
CA LYS A 52 -0.21 -14.09 19.63
C LYS A 52 -0.04 -15.53 19.14
N CYS A 53 -0.78 -15.91 18.12
CA CYS A 53 -0.67 -17.22 17.49
C CYS A 53 0.38 -17.19 16.37
N LYS A 54 0.96 -18.36 16.09
CA LYS A 54 1.94 -18.54 15.06
C LYS A 54 1.40 -19.46 13.96
N PHE A 55 1.45 -18.99 12.71
CA PHE A 55 0.97 -19.69 11.52
C PHE A 55 2.04 -19.84 10.43
N THR A 56 3.31 -19.60 10.75
CA THR A 56 4.41 -19.64 9.76
C THR A 56 4.27 -20.81 8.80
N GLY A 57 4.29 -20.53 7.48
CA GLY A 57 4.22 -21.54 6.43
C GLY A 57 2.90 -22.30 6.35
N SER A 58 1.81 -21.78 6.91
CA SER A 58 0.50 -22.43 6.82
C SER A 58 -0.23 -22.09 5.52
N THR A 59 -1.09 -23.02 5.07
CA THR A 59 -1.86 -22.86 3.85
C THR A 59 -3.32 -22.54 4.17
N PHE A 60 -3.82 -21.43 3.63
CA PHE A 60 -5.18 -20.92 3.80
C PHE A 60 -5.91 -20.69 2.48
N ILE A 61 -5.46 -21.28 1.39
CA ILE A 61 -5.99 -21.06 0.05
C ILE A 61 -7.51 -21.16 0.02
N GLY A 62 -8.18 -20.11 -0.50
CA GLY A 62 -9.63 -20.05 -0.64
C GLY A 62 -10.40 -20.09 0.68
N SER A 63 -9.78 -19.69 1.80
CA SER A 63 -10.43 -19.64 3.11
C SER A 63 -11.23 -18.35 3.30
N ASP A 64 -12.18 -18.41 4.22
CA ASP A 64 -13.03 -17.28 4.60
C ASP A 64 -12.61 -16.73 5.96
N PHE A 65 -12.07 -15.51 5.97
CA PHE A 65 -11.64 -14.76 7.15
C PHE A 65 -12.58 -13.59 7.48
N ALA A 66 -13.75 -13.51 6.85
CA ALA A 66 -14.63 -12.37 7.06
C ALA A 66 -14.86 -12.10 8.56
N PHE A 67 -14.77 -10.83 8.96
CA PHE A 67 -14.92 -10.36 10.35
C PHE A 67 -13.97 -11.01 11.38
N SER A 68 -12.93 -11.73 10.94
CA SER A 68 -11.96 -12.34 11.84
C SER A 68 -10.98 -11.30 12.39
N ARG A 69 -10.35 -11.64 13.52
CA ARG A 69 -9.39 -10.77 14.19
C ARG A 69 -8.13 -11.53 14.54
N PHE A 70 -7.01 -11.03 14.04
CA PHE A 70 -5.67 -11.48 14.34
C PHE A 70 -4.92 -10.32 15.01
N GLU A 71 -4.40 -10.54 16.22
CA GLU A 71 -3.63 -9.54 16.97
C GLU A 71 -2.28 -10.12 17.37
N GLU A 72 -1.21 -9.39 17.08
CA GLU A 72 0.17 -9.78 17.39
C GLU A 72 0.50 -11.20 16.90
N CYS A 73 -0.11 -11.65 15.79
CA CYS A 73 0.11 -12.98 15.21
C CYS A 73 1.24 -12.99 14.19
N ILE A 74 1.88 -14.15 14.05
CA ILE A 74 2.90 -14.41 13.04
C ILE A 74 2.29 -15.25 11.94
N LEU A 75 2.14 -14.67 10.74
CA LEU A 75 1.56 -15.29 9.55
C LEU A 75 2.56 -15.24 8.38
N ASP A 76 3.87 -15.27 8.67
CA ASP A 76 4.89 -15.22 7.66
C ASP A 76 4.91 -16.49 6.78
N ASP A 77 5.26 -16.32 5.50
CA ASP A 77 5.37 -17.41 4.51
C ASP A 77 4.05 -18.21 4.36
N CYS A 78 2.89 -17.56 4.58
CA CYS A 78 1.58 -18.20 4.46
C CYS A 78 1.02 -18.12 3.04
N GLU A 79 0.34 -19.21 2.60
CA GLU A 79 -0.37 -19.24 1.33
C GLU A 79 -1.85 -18.91 1.55
N MET A 80 -2.26 -17.69 1.15
CA MET A 80 -3.63 -17.17 1.36
C MET A 80 -4.39 -16.89 0.05
N TYR A 81 -3.84 -17.31 -1.09
CA TYR A 81 -4.37 -17.06 -2.42
C TYR A 81 -5.89 -17.25 -2.51
N GLY A 82 -6.58 -16.28 -3.11
CA GLY A 82 -8.01 -16.33 -3.38
C GLY A 82 -8.90 -16.35 -2.13
N SER A 83 -8.39 -15.94 -0.97
CA SER A 83 -9.16 -15.92 0.28
C SER A 83 -10.05 -14.68 0.39
N HIS A 84 -11.13 -14.80 1.17
CA HIS A 84 -12.05 -13.72 1.49
C HIS A 84 -11.76 -13.18 2.88
N MET A 85 -11.39 -11.88 2.98
CA MET A 85 -10.97 -11.26 4.24
C MET A 85 -11.78 -9.99 4.55
N GLN A 86 -12.97 -9.85 3.97
CA GLN A 86 -13.79 -8.65 4.18
C GLN A 86 -13.98 -8.33 5.67
N GLU A 87 -13.78 -7.05 6.03
CA GLU A 87 -13.91 -6.53 7.39
C GLU A 87 -13.07 -7.27 8.45
N SER A 88 -12.03 -8.01 8.01
CA SER A 88 -11.11 -8.67 8.93
C SER A 88 -10.05 -7.69 9.45
N SER A 89 -9.34 -8.11 10.49
CA SER A 89 -8.33 -7.29 11.14
C SER A 89 -7.08 -8.11 11.42
N PHE A 90 -5.93 -7.61 10.94
CA PHE A 90 -4.59 -8.13 11.18
C PHE A 90 -3.75 -7.01 11.80
N ILE A 91 -3.88 -6.78 13.10
CA ILE A 91 -3.23 -5.67 13.80
C ILE A 91 -1.92 -6.14 14.43
N GLU A 92 -0.83 -5.39 14.18
CA GLU A 92 0.50 -5.70 14.70
C GLU A 92 0.94 -7.13 14.36
N CYS A 93 0.49 -7.65 13.20
CA CYS A 93 0.83 -8.98 12.71
C CYS A 93 2.05 -8.92 11.77
N ASP A 94 2.76 -10.04 11.67
CA ASP A 94 3.79 -10.25 10.66
C ASP A 94 3.24 -11.19 9.57
N LEU A 95 3.03 -10.64 8.36
CA LEU A 95 2.58 -11.39 7.18
C LEU A 95 3.71 -11.51 6.14
N SER A 96 4.96 -11.28 6.50
CA SER A 96 6.07 -11.22 5.56
C SER A 96 6.13 -12.46 4.66
N LYS A 97 6.40 -12.24 3.36
CA LYS A 97 6.51 -13.28 2.32
C LYS A 97 5.24 -14.09 2.05
N SER A 98 4.10 -13.67 2.56
CA SER A 98 2.84 -14.39 2.32
C SER A 98 2.25 -14.06 0.95
N ASP A 99 1.56 -15.04 0.38
CA ASP A 99 0.85 -14.97 -0.89
C ASP A 99 -0.61 -14.59 -0.65
N LEU A 100 -0.96 -13.32 -0.89
CA LEU A 100 -2.32 -12.78 -0.82
C LEU A 100 -2.87 -12.40 -2.21
N ARG A 101 -2.40 -13.04 -3.27
CA ARG A 101 -2.88 -12.78 -4.63
C ARG A 101 -4.36 -13.08 -4.78
N ASP A 102 -5.04 -12.29 -5.61
CA ASP A 102 -6.46 -12.46 -5.95
C ASP A 102 -7.38 -12.53 -4.72
N CYS A 103 -6.97 -11.98 -3.58
CA CYS A 103 -7.77 -11.93 -2.35
C CYS A 103 -8.82 -10.81 -2.38
N VAL A 104 -9.93 -11.03 -1.67
CA VAL A 104 -10.92 -9.98 -1.39
C VAL A 104 -10.62 -9.39 -0.02
N LEU A 105 -10.01 -8.19 -0.02
CA LEU A 105 -9.48 -7.50 1.15
C LEU A 105 -10.23 -6.17 1.42
N ILE A 106 -11.55 -6.18 1.22
CA ILE A 106 -12.38 -4.98 1.38
C ILE A 106 -12.52 -4.65 2.87
N GLU A 107 -12.26 -3.39 3.25
CA GLU A 107 -12.35 -2.91 4.63
C GLU A 107 -11.45 -3.67 5.63
N VAL A 108 -10.36 -4.27 5.14
CA VAL A 108 -9.39 -4.97 6.01
C VAL A 108 -8.52 -3.98 6.76
N ASN A 109 -8.18 -4.29 8.01
CA ASN A 109 -7.30 -3.49 8.82
C ASN A 109 -5.96 -4.18 9.07
N PHE A 110 -4.89 -3.66 8.42
CA PHE A 110 -3.50 -4.10 8.59
C PHE A 110 -2.65 -3.17 9.47
N ARG A 111 -3.27 -2.35 10.28
CA ARG A 111 -2.58 -1.32 11.05
C ARG A 111 -1.35 -1.85 11.77
N GLN A 112 -0.20 -1.13 11.60
CA GLN A 112 1.07 -1.41 12.27
C GLN A 112 1.65 -2.80 11.99
N SER A 113 1.17 -3.50 10.96
CA SER A 113 1.68 -4.82 10.58
C SER A 113 2.91 -4.74 9.71
N ILE A 114 3.65 -5.86 9.65
CA ILE A 114 4.82 -6.08 8.82
C ILE A 114 4.38 -6.87 7.60
N LEU A 115 4.68 -6.33 6.41
CA LEU A 115 4.23 -6.86 5.12
C LEU A 115 5.40 -7.07 4.14
N HIS A 116 6.64 -7.25 4.62
CA HIS A 116 7.79 -7.37 3.73
C HIS A 116 7.63 -8.51 2.71
N SER A 117 7.79 -8.18 1.43
CA SER A 117 7.70 -9.14 0.32
C SER A 117 6.35 -9.88 0.24
N VAL A 118 5.26 -9.25 0.69
CA VAL A 118 3.90 -9.81 0.49
C VAL A 118 3.47 -9.57 -0.95
N ASP A 119 2.91 -10.60 -1.57
CA ASP A 119 2.30 -10.51 -2.89
C ASP A 119 0.78 -10.28 -2.76
N PHE A 120 0.33 -9.07 -3.11
CA PHE A 120 -1.08 -8.67 -3.16
C PHE A 120 -1.60 -8.58 -4.60
N SER A 121 -0.82 -8.97 -5.61
CA SER A 121 -1.16 -8.71 -7.01
C SER A 121 -2.56 -9.23 -7.36
N GLY A 122 -3.30 -8.44 -8.14
CA GLY A 122 -4.68 -8.76 -8.53
C GLY A 122 -5.74 -8.64 -7.43
N SER A 123 -5.38 -8.31 -6.19
CA SER A 123 -6.32 -8.27 -5.06
C SER A 123 -7.19 -7.02 -5.03
N PHE A 124 -8.33 -7.11 -4.32
CA PHE A 124 -9.26 -6.01 -4.07
C PHE A 124 -9.07 -5.48 -2.65
N ILE A 125 -8.37 -4.34 -2.50
CA ILE A 125 -7.97 -3.73 -1.22
C ILE A 125 -8.75 -2.43 -0.97
N LYS A 126 -10.01 -2.41 -1.35
CA LYS A 126 -10.85 -1.22 -1.26
C LYS A 126 -11.18 -0.86 0.20
N ASP A 127 -11.18 0.44 0.53
CA ASP A 127 -11.53 1.00 1.85
C ASP A 127 -10.69 0.45 3.02
N SER A 128 -9.55 -0.17 2.72
CA SER A 128 -8.71 -0.85 3.72
C SER A 128 -7.73 0.08 4.40
N VAL A 129 -7.29 -0.30 5.61
CA VAL A 129 -6.40 0.48 6.46
C VAL A 129 -5.03 -0.19 6.53
N LEU A 130 -4.04 0.44 5.87
CA LEU A 130 -2.62 0.06 5.90
C LEU A 130 -1.80 1.13 6.66
N LEU A 131 -2.38 1.71 7.68
CA LEU A 131 -1.81 2.82 8.45
C LEU A 131 -0.55 2.37 9.20
N ASN A 132 0.58 3.07 8.98
CA ASN A 132 1.87 2.80 9.60
C ASN A 132 2.39 1.36 9.40
N VAL A 133 2.01 0.69 8.30
CA VAL A 133 2.59 -0.61 7.95
C VAL A 133 4.05 -0.46 7.52
N LYS A 134 4.81 -1.55 7.61
CA LYS A 134 6.17 -1.68 7.08
C LYS A 134 6.18 -2.80 6.05
N GLY A 135 6.51 -2.47 4.80
CA GLY A 135 6.37 -3.44 3.72
C GLY A 135 7.30 -3.13 2.54
N ASP A 136 8.58 -3.49 2.66
CA ASP A 136 9.48 -3.37 1.52
C ASP A 136 9.26 -4.53 0.55
N LEU A 137 9.48 -4.30 -0.77
CA LEU A 137 9.40 -5.32 -1.81
C LEU A 137 8.01 -5.98 -1.96
N CYS A 138 6.93 -5.30 -1.59
CA CYS A 138 5.58 -5.81 -1.81
C CYS A 138 5.16 -5.68 -3.27
N ASP A 139 4.32 -6.59 -3.73
CA ASP A 139 3.68 -6.52 -5.03
C ASP A 139 2.21 -6.13 -4.90
N PHE A 140 1.86 -4.92 -5.35
CA PHE A 140 0.50 -4.40 -5.46
C PHE A 140 0.09 -4.19 -6.93
N SER A 141 0.78 -4.85 -7.87
CA SER A 141 0.47 -4.72 -9.29
C SER A 141 -0.94 -5.17 -9.59
N PHE A 142 -1.64 -4.45 -10.48
CA PHE A 142 -3.02 -4.75 -10.89
C PHE A 142 -4.05 -4.77 -9.75
N THR A 143 -3.71 -4.29 -8.55
CA THR A 143 -4.65 -4.22 -7.42
C THR A 143 -5.68 -3.11 -7.58
N SER A 144 -6.84 -3.29 -6.93
CA SER A 144 -7.81 -2.21 -6.70
C SER A 144 -7.62 -1.67 -5.29
N LEU A 145 -7.15 -0.42 -5.17
CA LEU A 145 -6.78 0.26 -3.91
C LEU A 145 -7.72 1.42 -3.56
N SER A 146 -8.90 1.51 -4.17
CA SER A 146 -9.79 2.66 -4.00
C SER A 146 -10.05 2.97 -2.52
N SER A 147 -9.84 4.23 -2.14
CA SER A 147 -9.97 4.74 -0.77
C SER A 147 -9.10 4.04 0.29
N ALA A 148 -8.13 3.21 -0.11
CA ALA A 148 -7.19 2.61 0.83
C ALA A 148 -6.34 3.67 1.54
N ASN A 149 -5.96 3.40 2.80
CA ASN A 149 -5.22 4.35 3.63
C ASN A 149 -3.83 3.81 4.00
N PHE A 150 -2.81 4.35 3.33
CA PHE A 150 -1.38 4.09 3.56
C PHE A 150 -0.68 5.18 4.36
N SER A 151 -1.42 6.09 5.02
CA SER A 151 -0.78 7.23 5.72
C SER A 151 0.28 6.75 6.72
N GLY A 152 1.47 7.37 6.65
CA GLY A 152 2.62 7.00 7.47
C GLY A 152 3.21 5.61 7.19
N ALA A 153 2.79 4.90 6.15
CA ALA A 153 3.37 3.62 5.75
C ALA A 153 4.83 3.79 5.29
N LYS A 154 5.64 2.75 5.46
CA LYS A 154 7.01 2.66 4.94
C LYS A 154 7.10 1.47 4.01
N MET A 155 7.15 1.75 2.71
CA MET A 155 6.98 0.74 1.66
C MET A 155 7.96 1.03 0.52
N HIS A 156 9.21 0.56 0.69
CA HIS A 156 10.26 0.83 -0.28
C HIS A 156 10.31 -0.24 -1.36
N VAL A 157 10.62 0.19 -2.58
CA VAL A 157 10.87 -0.73 -3.71
C VAL A 157 9.68 -1.67 -3.95
N CYS A 158 8.46 -1.18 -3.75
CA CYS A 158 7.23 -1.93 -4.02
C CYS A 158 6.76 -1.73 -5.47
N ASP A 159 6.02 -2.69 -5.98
CA ASP A 159 5.41 -2.63 -7.31
C ASP A 159 3.93 -2.27 -7.21
N PHE A 160 3.56 -1.09 -7.72
CA PHE A 160 2.20 -0.59 -7.87
C PHE A 160 1.81 -0.45 -9.36
N THR A 161 2.51 -1.16 -10.25
CA THR A 161 2.27 -1.09 -11.70
C THR A 161 0.80 -1.39 -12.02
N ALA A 162 0.18 -0.52 -12.81
CA ALA A 162 -1.19 -0.65 -13.27
C ALA A 162 -2.23 -0.81 -12.13
N CYS A 163 -1.89 -0.47 -10.88
CA CYS A 163 -2.87 -0.43 -9.80
C CYS A 163 -3.93 0.65 -10.07
N ARG A 164 -5.10 0.50 -9.48
CA ARG A 164 -6.21 1.44 -9.62
C ARG A 164 -6.66 1.92 -8.24
N SER A 165 -6.48 3.21 -8.03
CA SER A 165 -6.85 3.84 -6.78
C SER A 165 -7.40 5.24 -7.04
N GLY A 166 -8.71 5.39 -7.06
CA GLY A 166 -9.29 6.71 -6.81
C GLY A 166 -9.28 6.97 -5.31
N ASP A 167 -8.95 8.21 -4.89
CA ASP A 167 -9.00 8.64 -3.48
C ASP A 167 -8.04 7.88 -2.53
N LEU A 168 -6.87 7.43 -3.01
CA LEU A 168 -5.83 6.86 -2.13
C LEU A 168 -5.42 7.89 -1.08
N LYS A 169 -5.29 7.46 0.16
CA LYS A 169 -4.76 8.28 1.25
C LYS A 169 -3.37 7.78 1.60
N ALA A 170 -2.35 8.61 1.39
CA ALA A 170 -0.97 8.22 1.66
C ALA A 170 -0.14 9.38 2.25
N ALA A 171 -0.79 10.31 2.95
CA ALA A 171 -0.07 11.43 3.57
C ALA A 171 1.10 10.93 4.43
N ASP A 172 2.27 11.58 4.28
CA ASP A 172 3.51 11.27 5.01
C ASP A 172 4.01 9.82 4.84
N ALA A 173 3.54 9.08 3.84
CA ALA A 173 4.07 7.75 3.54
C ALA A 173 5.42 7.84 2.82
N ASP A 174 6.23 6.78 2.93
CA ASP A 174 7.50 6.63 2.22
C ASP A 174 7.43 5.44 1.25
N PHE A 175 7.43 5.76 -0.05
CA PHE A 175 7.41 4.79 -1.16
C PHE A 175 8.73 4.81 -1.95
N THR A 176 9.82 5.25 -1.34
CA THR A 176 11.11 5.41 -2.04
C THR A 176 11.44 4.21 -2.94
N GLY A 177 11.75 4.50 -4.21
CA GLY A 177 12.17 3.49 -5.21
C GLY A 177 11.07 2.60 -5.76
N SER A 178 9.80 2.90 -5.48
CA SER A 178 8.66 2.07 -5.94
C SER A 178 8.25 2.37 -7.38
N GLU A 179 7.65 1.38 -8.04
CA GLU A 179 7.14 1.46 -9.40
C GLU A 179 5.63 1.77 -9.40
N PHE A 180 5.21 2.81 -10.12
CA PHE A 180 3.81 3.21 -10.33
C PHE A 180 3.49 3.33 -11.84
N ILE A 181 4.16 2.52 -12.67
CA ILE A 181 4.03 2.58 -14.13
C ILE A 181 2.58 2.32 -14.54
N GLY A 182 1.99 3.26 -15.29
CA GLY A 182 0.60 3.14 -15.74
C GLY A 182 -0.44 3.06 -14.61
N ALA A 183 -0.07 3.39 -13.37
CA ALA A 183 -1.01 3.42 -12.24
C ALA A 183 -2.06 4.51 -12.42
N HIS A 184 -3.28 4.26 -11.94
CA HIS A 184 -4.37 5.23 -11.89
C HIS A 184 -4.57 5.69 -10.46
N LEU A 185 -4.05 6.87 -10.10
CA LEU A 185 -4.04 7.41 -8.75
C LEU A 185 -4.86 8.72 -8.63
N ASP A 186 -5.75 8.99 -9.58
CA ASP A 186 -6.48 10.26 -9.65
C ASP A 186 -7.19 10.58 -8.32
N SER A 187 -7.25 11.87 -7.98
CA SER A 187 -7.85 12.41 -6.75
C SER A 187 -7.21 11.93 -5.43
N SER A 188 -6.00 11.38 -5.48
CA SER A 188 -5.32 10.84 -4.29
C SER A 188 -4.70 11.93 -3.42
N LEU A 189 -4.64 11.66 -2.11
CA LEU A 189 -4.05 12.52 -1.09
C LEU A 189 -2.63 12.04 -0.76
N LEU A 190 -1.62 12.70 -1.36
CA LEU A 190 -0.20 12.34 -1.31
C LEU A 190 0.65 13.42 -0.63
N GLN A 191 0.05 14.24 0.24
CA GLN A 191 0.75 15.34 0.91
C GLN A 191 1.94 14.84 1.72
N GLY A 192 3.09 15.50 1.54
CA GLY A 192 4.31 15.18 2.30
C GLY A 192 4.91 13.82 2.03
N THR A 193 4.39 13.05 1.07
CA THR A 193 4.93 11.73 0.72
C THR A 193 6.37 11.78 0.24
N ILE A 194 7.13 10.73 0.53
CA ILE A 194 8.47 10.51 -0.02
C ILE A 194 8.36 9.54 -1.19
N LEU A 195 8.55 10.07 -2.39
CA LEU A 195 8.45 9.38 -3.68
C LEU A 195 9.78 9.47 -4.45
N ASN A 196 10.90 9.57 -3.72
CA ASN A 196 12.21 9.67 -4.34
C ASN A 196 12.51 8.40 -5.15
N PHE A 197 13.08 8.58 -6.35
CA PHE A 197 13.44 7.49 -7.27
C PHE A 197 12.27 6.62 -7.73
N CYS A 198 11.03 7.03 -7.50
CA CYS A 198 9.85 6.31 -8.00
C CYS A 198 9.69 6.49 -9.51
N ASN A 199 9.00 5.55 -10.13
CA ASN A 199 8.70 5.58 -11.55
C ASN A 199 7.20 5.69 -11.78
N PHE A 200 6.75 6.86 -12.22
CA PHE A 200 5.36 7.20 -12.57
C PHE A 200 5.15 7.30 -14.09
N SER A 201 6.00 6.65 -14.90
CA SER A 201 5.83 6.70 -16.35
C SER A 201 4.41 6.27 -16.74
N GLU A 202 3.74 7.07 -17.58
CA GLU A 202 2.38 6.83 -18.07
C GLU A 202 1.29 6.79 -16.97
N ALA A 203 1.62 7.11 -15.71
CA ALA A 203 0.65 7.13 -14.63
C ALA A 203 -0.32 8.31 -14.75
N SER A 204 -1.53 8.13 -14.19
CA SER A 204 -2.51 9.19 -14.00
C SER A 204 -2.54 9.61 -12.53
N LEU A 205 -2.26 10.90 -12.29
CA LEU A 205 -2.28 11.54 -10.97
C LEU A 205 -3.11 12.84 -11.05
N GLN A 206 -4.16 12.88 -11.85
CA GLN A 206 -4.99 14.06 -12.02
C GLN A 206 -5.74 14.38 -10.73
N GLU A 207 -5.91 15.67 -10.43
CA GLU A 207 -6.61 16.15 -9.22
C GLU A 207 -5.97 15.69 -7.90
N CYS A 208 -4.72 15.19 -7.94
CA CYS A 208 -4.01 14.75 -6.73
C CYS A 208 -3.53 15.93 -5.89
N ASP A 209 -3.44 15.74 -4.59
CA ASP A 209 -2.69 16.64 -3.72
C ASP A 209 -1.32 16.04 -3.40
N LEU A 210 -0.27 16.57 -4.06
CA LEU A 210 1.14 16.23 -3.90
C LEU A 210 1.90 17.37 -3.16
N SER A 211 1.18 18.26 -2.47
CA SER A 211 1.83 19.36 -1.77
C SER A 211 2.92 18.87 -0.82
N ARG A 212 4.10 19.50 -0.87
CA ARG A 212 5.31 19.14 -0.11
C ARG A 212 5.83 17.72 -0.34
N ALA A 213 5.34 17.00 -1.33
CA ALA A 213 5.88 15.67 -1.67
C ALA A 213 7.33 15.80 -2.17
N ARG A 214 8.10 14.74 -1.97
CA ARG A 214 9.51 14.65 -2.38
C ARG A 214 9.63 13.64 -3.51
N LEU A 215 9.96 14.12 -4.71
CA LEU A 215 10.10 13.32 -5.93
C LEU A 215 11.53 13.45 -6.52
N LEU A 216 12.55 13.47 -5.66
CA LEU A 216 13.95 13.57 -6.10
C LEU A 216 14.26 12.43 -7.09
N SER A 217 14.75 12.79 -8.28
CA SER A 217 15.11 11.83 -9.32
C SER A 217 13.98 10.87 -9.73
N ALA A 218 12.73 11.23 -9.50
CA ALA A 218 11.59 10.45 -9.97
C ALA A 218 11.50 10.46 -11.50
N THR A 219 10.99 9.40 -12.08
CA THR A 219 10.65 9.30 -13.50
C THR A 219 9.14 9.47 -13.67
N MET A 220 8.71 10.45 -14.49
CA MET A 220 7.30 10.80 -14.68
C MET A 220 6.96 10.96 -16.16
N ASN A 221 7.73 10.34 -17.06
CA ASN A 221 7.55 10.52 -18.49
C ASN A 221 6.12 10.16 -18.93
N ASN A 222 5.47 11.07 -19.66
CA ASN A 222 4.10 10.95 -20.14
C ASN A 222 3.06 10.76 -19.01
N ALA A 223 3.37 11.10 -17.78
CA ALA A 223 2.40 11.12 -16.69
C ALA A 223 1.39 12.25 -16.85
N ARG A 224 0.21 12.11 -16.30
CA ARG A 224 -0.84 13.14 -16.31
C ARG A 224 -1.09 13.64 -14.89
N LEU A 225 -0.86 14.93 -14.68
CA LEU A 225 -1.04 15.60 -13.39
C LEU A 225 -1.98 16.81 -13.49
N ASN A 226 -2.81 16.88 -14.53
CA ASN A 226 -3.68 18.02 -14.74
C ASN A 226 -4.50 18.34 -13.48
N THR A 227 -4.65 19.63 -13.17
CA THR A 227 -5.42 20.15 -12.01
C THR A 227 -4.94 19.70 -10.62
N SER A 228 -3.74 19.15 -10.53
CA SER A 228 -3.16 18.70 -9.25
C SER A 228 -2.49 19.83 -8.48
N ILE A 229 -2.33 19.62 -7.19
CA ILE A 229 -1.67 20.55 -6.25
C ILE A 229 -0.25 20.05 -6.00
N LEU A 230 0.76 20.79 -6.46
CA LEU A 230 2.20 20.50 -6.33
C LEU A 230 2.96 21.64 -5.64
N ASN A 231 2.30 22.50 -4.87
CA ASN A 231 3.00 23.56 -4.17
C ASN A 231 4.06 23.02 -3.20
N GLU A 232 5.22 23.67 -3.16
CA GLU A 232 6.36 23.25 -2.34
C GLU A 232 6.90 21.84 -2.65
N VAL A 233 6.52 21.22 -3.78
CA VAL A 233 7.03 19.91 -4.21
C VAL A 233 8.53 19.97 -4.53
N LEU A 234 9.25 18.89 -4.23
CA LEU A 234 10.67 18.76 -4.58
C LEU A 234 10.83 17.77 -5.75
N LEU A 235 11.07 18.30 -6.96
CA LEU A 235 11.23 17.56 -8.22
C LEU A 235 12.66 17.66 -8.78
N MET A 236 13.64 17.87 -7.93
CA MET A 236 15.04 18.01 -8.38
C MET A 236 15.50 16.75 -9.12
N ASP A 237 16.19 16.94 -10.24
CA ASP A 237 16.71 15.88 -11.11
C ASP A 237 15.61 14.93 -11.65
N ALA A 238 14.32 15.29 -11.60
CA ALA A 238 13.22 14.46 -12.09
C ALA A 238 13.23 14.37 -13.62
N LYS A 239 12.81 13.23 -14.17
CA LYS A 239 12.60 12.99 -15.60
C LYS A 239 11.11 13.03 -15.90
N ALA A 240 10.63 14.15 -16.43
CA ALA A 240 9.21 14.43 -16.64
C ALA A 240 8.89 14.82 -18.10
N GLY A 241 9.59 14.20 -19.06
CA GLY A 241 9.39 14.49 -20.48
C GLY A 241 7.99 14.10 -20.95
N GLY A 242 7.30 15.01 -21.67
CA GLY A 242 5.95 14.77 -22.17
C GLY A 242 4.84 14.75 -21.11
N THR A 243 5.12 15.18 -19.90
CA THR A 243 4.15 15.21 -18.79
C THR A 243 3.06 16.27 -19.03
N GLU A 244 1.82 15.96 -18.71
CA GLU A 244 0.71 16.90 -18.73
C GLU A 244 0.50 17.53 -17.34
N LEU A 245 0.68 18.84 -17.25
CA LEU A 245 0.63 19.66 -16.03
C LEU A 245 -0.28 20.89 -16.24
N ASN A 246 -1.40 20.73 -16.95
CA ASN A 246 -2.31 21.86 -17.17
C ASN A 246 -3.02 22.23 -15.86
N ASP A 247 -3.19 23.53 -15.63
CA ASP A 247 -3.88 24.10 -14.47
C ASP A 247 -3.36 23.59 -13.11
N VAL A 248 -2.05 23.32 -13.03
CA VAL A 248 -1.39 22.80 -11.82
C VAL A 248 -0.90 23.95 -10.95
N ASN A 249 -0.96 23.80 -9.64
CA ASN A 249 -0.30 24.70 -8.71
C ASN A 249 1.11 24.17 -8.35
N LEU A 250 2.15 24.82 -8.87
CA LEU A 250 3.58 24.55 -8.59
C LEU A 250 4.23 25.66 -7.75
N ASP A 251 3.45 26.50 -7.08
CA ASP A 251 4.02 27.62 -6.31
C ASP A 251 5.05 27.14 -5.29
N ASN A 252 6.22 27.79 -5.28
CA ASN A 252 7.39 27.45 -4.44
C ASN A 252 7.96 26.04 -4.66
N ALA A 253 7.63 25.38 -5.77
CA ALA A 253 8.24 24.09 -6.12
C ALA A 253 9.74 24.23 -6.43
N ASN A 254 10.50 23.15 -6.22
CA ASN A 254 11.89 23.07 -6.64
C ASN A 254 12.03 22.07 -7.80
N LEU A 255 12.26 22.60 -8.99
CA LEU A 255 12.41 21.87 -10.25
C LEU A 255 13.87 21.81 -10.73
N THR A 256 14.82 22.21 -9.88
CA THR A 256 16.25 22.31 -10.25
C THR A 256 16.72 21.05 -10.98
N LYS A 257 17.28 21.24 -12.19
CA LYS A 257 17.79 20.19 -13.08
C LYS A 257 16.75 19.16 -13.56
N ALA A 258 15.47 19.37 -13.35
CA ALA A 258 14.45 18.48 -13.90
C ALA A 258 14.34 18.62 -15.42
N ASP A 259 13.97 17.54 -16.09
CA ASP A 259 13.72 17.54 -17.53
C ASP A 259 12.21 17.47 -17.81
N PHE A 260 11.63 18.59 -18.23
CA PHE A 260 10.26 18.74 -18.67
C PHE A 260 10.15 18.93 -20.19
N SER A 261 11.06 18.36 -20.95
CA SER A 261 11.01 18.43 -22.40
C SER A 261 9.65 17.96 -22.94
N LYS A 262 9.05 18.76 -23.85
CA LYS A 262 7.73 18.48 -24.49
C LYS A 262 6.54 18.41 -23.51
N SER A 263 6.68 18.81 -22.28
CA SER A 263 5.60 18.84 -21.29
C SER A 263 4.64 20.01 -21.50
N ILE A 264 3.46 19.95 -20.90
CA ILE A 264 2.40 20.93 -21.08
C ILE A 264 2.02 21.53 -19.73
N PHE A 265 2.26 22.85 -19.54
CA PHE A 265 2.00 23.59 -18.29
C PHE A 265 0.91 24.66 -18.46
N ASN A 266 0.06 24.57 -19.48
CA ASN A 266 -0.88 25.64 -19.77
C ASN A 266 -1.76 25.98 -18.55
N GLY A 267 -1.91 27.26 -18.25
CA GLY A 267 -2.72 27.76 -17.15
C GLY A 267 -2.14 27.54 -15.74
N SER A 268 -0.96 26.95 -15.62
CA SER A 268 -0.38 26.59 -14.31
C SER A 268 0.21 27.80 -13.57
N SER A 269 0.21 27.71 -12.23
CA SER A 269 0.88 28.68 -11.35
C SER A 269 2.25 28.17 -10.95
N MET A 270 3.26 29.02 -11.14
CA MET A 270 4.69 28.74 -10.90
C MET A 270 5.35 29.88 -10.10
N ASN A 271 4.62 30.57 -9.21
CA ASN A 271 5.18 31.64 -8.41
C ASN A 271 6.28 31.13 -7.48
N GLY A 272 7.43 31.77 -7.47
CA GLY A 272 8.53 31.41 -6.57
C GLY A 272 9.18 30.04 -6.85
N VAL A 273 8.96 29.47 -8.02
CA VAL A 273 9.59 28.20 -8.45
C VAL A 273 11.10 28.36 -8.56
N LEU A 274 11.85 27.38 -8.06
CA LEU A 274 13.29 27.23 -8.29
C LEU A 274 13.48 26.30 -9.49
N ASP A 275 13.91 26.84 -10.64
CA ASP A 275 14.07 26.10 -11.90
C ASP A 275 15.47 26.23 -12.52
N GLN A 276 16.50 26.37 -11.69
CA GLN A 276 17.88 26.41 -12.18
C GLN A 276 18.22 25.14 -12.96
N ASP A 277 18.79 25.30 -14.16
CA ASP A 277 19.20 24.21 -15.05
C ASP A 277 18.03 23.26 -15.46
N THR A 278 16.78 23.66 -15.27
CA THR A 278 15.59 22.92 -15.71
C THR A 278 15.46 22.99 -17.23
N ILE A 279 15.16 21.85 -17.85
CA ILE A 279 15.01 21.72 -19.30
C ILE A 279 13.53 21.82 -19.66
N TYR A 280 13.17 22.78 -20.54
CA TYR A 280 11.81 23.00 -21.07
C TYR A 280 11.73 22.88 -22.59
N ASP A 281 12.63 22.12 -23.23
CA ASP A 281 12.72 22.00 -24.68
C ASP A 281 11.41 21.50 -25.30
N GLY A 282 10.75 22.34 -26.10
CA GLY A 282 9.47 22.04 -26.71
C GLY A 282 8.28 21.99 -25.74
N ALA A 283 8.45 22.46 -24.52
CA ALA A 283 7.33 22.55 -23.55
C ALA A 283 6.35 23.67 -23.94
N LYS A 284 5.07 23.49 -23.59
CA LYS A 284 4.00 24.49 -23.75
C LYS A 284 3.75 25.20 -22.44
N LEU A 285 3.81 26.52 -22.42
CA LEU A 285 3.73 27.37 -21.23
C LEU A 285 2.67 28.49 -21.40
N GLU A 286 1.59 28.23 -22.14
CA GLU A 286 0.54 29.23 -22.41
C GLU A 286 -0.23 29.54 -21.13
N GLY A 287 -0.31 30.85 -20.77
CA GLY A 287 -1.04 31.31 -19.61
C GLY A 287 -0.42 30.93 -18.24
N VAL A 288 0.85 30.49 -18.23
CA VAL A 288 1.58 30.25 -16.98
C VAL A 288 1.78 31.55 -16.20
N ILE A 289 1.50 31.50 -14.89
CA ILE A 289 1.72 32.61 -13.94
C ILE A 289 3.04 32.37 -13.22
N ARG A 290 3.93 33.40 -13.19
CA ARG A 290 5.23 33.35 -12.50
C ARG A 290 5.43 34.55 -11.60
#